data_63798881f83e56d6b8de5f790a4e438c
#
_entry.id   63798881f83e56d6b8de5f790a4e438c
#
_cell.length_a   1.000
_cell.length_b   1.000
_cell.length_c   1.000
_cell.angle_alpha   90.00
_cell.angle_beta   90.00
_cell.angle_gamma   90.00
#
_symmetry.space_group_name_H-M   'P 1'
#
loop_
_entity.id
_entity.type
_entity.pdbx_description
1 polymer ?
#
loop_
_entity_poly.entity_id
_entity_poly.type
_entity_poly.pdbx_seq_one_letter_code
_entity_poly.pdbx_strand_id
1 'polypeptide(L)'
;MTTPQEKTWRAGRFWWDCPQPGDARAFPLRAVIFDLDALSDVDTDGHRVVFNAAFAALGLPIEWSVARYRQLLTLHDQRQRVTAELRKRCVGTECDVLAELLADEICMTKEMMFEEMILDAGLAPRPGLVDLVMDAYAADVPVSVVSSGRRSWVEPLVRQLVGEGLVETVVTADDVSPDAELYRHALGELGVAAHDALAVTGSAAGLRAANATGLATVLIDPDAADGRNRPAAAVRADYAGADDALRLATCQRLHAQWWAQHSTSAA
;
A
#
# COMPACT_ATOMS: atom_id res chain seq x y z
N MET A 1 -15.37 1.70 51.89
CA MET A 1 -16.21 0.88 51.00
C MET A 1 -15.28 -0.11 50.34
N THR A 2 -15.32 -1.35 50.77
CA THR A 2 -14.54 -2.46 50.21
C THR A 2 -15.05 -2.74 48.79
N THR A 3 -14.19 -2.65 47.81
CA THR A 3 -14.51 -2.93 46.42
C THR A 3 -15.05 -4.35 46.27
N PRO A 4 -15.99 -4.60 45.37
CA PRO A 4 -16.56 -5.95 45.13
C PRO A 4 -15.53 -7.02 44.83
N GLN A 5 -14.34 -6.65 44.35
CA GLN A 5 -13.22 -7.53 44.05
C GLN A 5 -12.69 -8.34 45.22
N GLU A 6 -12.75 -7.80 46.46
CA GLU A 6 -12.24 -8.52 47.63
C GLU A 6 -13.09 -9.70 48.08
N LYS A 7 -14.33 -9.79 47.58
CA LYS A 7 -15.28 -10.81 48.01
C LYS A 7 -15.25 -12.11 47.23
N THR A 8 -14.48 -12.16 46.15
CA THR A 8 -14.74 -13.14 45.10
C THR A 8 -13.59 -14.03 44.74
N TRP A 9 -12.47 -13.84 45.28
CA TRP A 9 -11.22 -14.48 44.96
C TRP A 9 -11.04 -15.94 45.41
N ARG A 10 -11.98 -16.53 46.10
CA ARG A 10 -11.79 -17.82 46.79
C ARG A 10 -11.70 -19.04 45.94
N ALA A 11 -12.13 -19.02 44.72
CA ALA A 11 -12.24 -20.19 43.86
C ALA A 11 -11.54 -20.07 42.52
N GLY A 12 -10.62 -19.13 42.36
CA GLY A 12 -9.93 -18.92 41.08
C GLY A 12 -10.39 -17.64 40.40
N ARG A 13 -10.05 -17.51 39.16
CA ARG A 13 -10.41 -16.32 38.39
C ARG A 13 -11.91 -16.25 38.14
N PHE A 14 -12.52 -15.20 38.53
CA PHE A 14 -13.90 -14.92 38.23
C PHE A 14 -14.01 -14.16 36.90
N TRP A 15 -15.20 -14.18 36.28
CA TRP A 15 -15.44 -13.57 34.98
C TRP A 15 -15.09 -12.06 34.93
N TRP A 16 -15.07 -11.34 36.04
CA TRP A 16 -14.62 -9.94 36.11
C TRP A 16 -13.10 -9.79 36.25
N ASP A 17 -12.37 -10.85 36.57
CA ASP A 17 -10.90 -10.85 36.46
C ASP A 17 -10.43 -11.08 35.03
N CYS A 18 -11.34 -11.51 34.15
CA CYS A 18 -11.08 -11.54 32.72
C CYS A 18 -11.31 -10.11 32.20
N PRO A 19 -10.39 -9.55 31.40
CA PRO A 19 -10.63 -8.30 30.70
C PRO A 19 -11.99 -8.40 30.01
N GLN A 20 -12.92 -7.53 30.38
CA GLN A 20 -14.18 -7.46 29.65
C GLN A 20 -13.89 -6.97 28.24
N PRO A 21 -14.69 -7.35 27.22
CA PRO A 21 -14.52 -6.83 25.85
C PRO A 21 -14.51 -5.29 25.77
N GLY A 22 -14.90 -4.58 26.83
CA GLY A 22 -14.80 -3.12 26.95
C GLY A 22 -13.50 -2.62 27.59
N ASP A 23 -12.68 -3.51 28.20
CA ASP A 23 -11.38 -3.16 28.81
C ASP A 23 -10.20 -3.28 27.82
N ALA A 24 -10.45 -3.82 26.62
CA ALA A 24 -9.49 -3.71 25.53
C ALA A 24 -9.25 -2.21 25.29
N ARG A 25 -8.02 -1.74 25.43
CA ARG A 25 -7.66 -0.35 25.11
C ARG A 25 -8.19 -0.08 23.70
N ALA A 26 -9.28 0.68 23.63
CA ALA A 26 -9.82 1.13 22.36
C ALA A 26 -8.82 2.16 21.82
N PHE A 27 -8.01 1.75 20.86
CA PHE A 27 -7.19 2.69 20.09
C PHE A 27 -8.11 3.33 19.04
N PRO A 28 -8.42 4.63 19.12
CA PRO A 28 -9.22 5.29 18.10
C PRO A 28 -8.42 5.37 16.80
N LEU A 29 -9.05 5.14 15.67
CA LEU A 29 -8.44 5.41 14.38
C LEU A 29 -8.34 6.93 14.20
N ARG A 30 -7.11 7.45 14.17
CA ARG A 30 -6.81 8.87 14.08
C ARG A 30 -6.16 9.29 12.76
N ALA A 31 -5.69 8.33 11.95
CA ALA A 31 -5.14 8.61 10.64
C ALA A 31 -5.26 7.40 9.71
N VAL A 32 -5.31 7.66 8.39
CA VAL A 32 -5.22 6.63 7.35
C VAL A 32 -4.02 6.93 6.46
N ILE A 33 -3.16 5.93 6.25
CA ILE A 33 -1.95 6.06 5.43
C ILE A 33 -2.08 5.10 4.24
N PHE A 34 -2.11 5.65 3.05
CA PHE A 34 -2.15 4.85 1.81
C PHE A 34 -0.75 4.72 1.21
N ASP A 35 -0.41 3.56 0.61
CA ASP A 35 0.62 3.57 -0.41
C ASP A 35 0.03 3.95 -1.77
N LEU A 36 0.88 4.35 -2.71
CA LEU A 36 0.43 4.81 -4.02
C LEU A 36 -0.27 3.69 -4.81
N ASP A 37 0.16 2.43 -4.63
CA ASP A 37 -0.42 1.25 -5.29
C ASP A 37 -1.85 0.96 -4.81
N ALA A 38 -2.20 1.42 -3.60
CA ALA A 38 -3.56 1.35 -3.09
C ALA A 38 -4.49 2.38 -3.78
N LEU A 39 -3.95 3.51 -4.24
CA LEU A 39 -4.76 4.54 -4.90
C LEU A 39 -5.15 4.14 -6.33
N SER A 40 -4.20 3.55 -7.08
CA SER A 40 -4.36 3.19 -8.49
C SER A 40 -3.47 2.00 -8.84
N ASP A 41 -3.71 1.35 -9.98
CA ASP A 41 -2.82 0.30 -10.51
C ASP A 41 -1.63 0.93 -11.28
N VAL A 42 -0.74 1.57 -10.51
CA VAL A 42 0.44 2.26 -11.07
C VAL A 42 1.38 1.30 -11.77
N ASP A 43 1.48 0.07 -11.30
CA ASP A 43 2.31 -0.96 -11.94
C ASP A 43 1.80 -1.31 -13.34
N THR A 44 0.52 -1.70 -13.46
CA THR A 44 -0.04 -2.22 -14.72
C THR A 44 -0.35 -1.10 -15.71
N ASP A 45 -0.94 0.00 -15.24
CA ASP A 45 -1.43 1.08 -16.10
C ASP A 45 -0.45 2.23 -16.23
N GLY A 46 0.54 2.31 -15.34
CA GLY A 46 1.64 3.27 -15.39
C GLY A 46 2.95 2.63 -15.87
N HIS A 47 3.67 1.94 -14.99
CA HIS A 47 5.01 1.41 -15.30
C HIS A 47 5.06 0.55 -16.55
N ARG A 48 4.10 -0.36 -16.75
CA ARG A 48 4.04 -1.20 -17.96
C ARG A 48 3.92 -0.37 -19.24
N VAL A 49 3.08 0.65 -19.22
CA VAL A 49 2.85 1.52 -20.39
C VAL A 49 4.14 2.26 -20.77
N VAL A 50 4.84 2.80 -19.77
CA VAL A 50 6.12 3.50 -20.01
C VAL A 50 7.22 2.53 -20.47
N PHE A 51 7.27 1.29 -19.96
CA PHE A 51 8.18 0.27 -20.51
C PHE A 51 7.90 -0.01 -21.97
N ASN A 52 6.63 -0.16 -22.36
CA ASN A 52 6.27 -0.37 -23.77
C ASN A 52 6.68 0.82 -24.65
N ALA A 53 6.55 2.04 -24.14
CA ALA A 53 7.04 3.23 -24.84
C ALA A 53 8.58 3.24 -24.95
N ALA A 54 9.31 2.85 -23.89
CA ALA A 54 10.76 2.74 -23.92
C ALA A 54 11.24 1.67 -24.93
N PHE A 55 10.57 0.51 -25.00
CA PHE A 55 10.86 -0.49 -26.02
C PHE A 55 10.67 0.06 -27.43
N ALA A 56 9.57 0.76 -27.67
CA ALA A 56 9.28 1.37 -28.96
C ALA A 56 10.31 2.46 -29.33
N ALA A 57 10.71 3.31 -28.38
CA ALA A 57 11.72 4.34 -28.57
C ALA A 57 13.10 3.77 -28.96
N LEU A 58 13.43 2.59 -28.42
CA LEU A 58 14.66 1.85 -28.73
C LEU A 58 14.52 0.93 -29.96
N GLY A 59 13.39 0.96 -30.67
CA GLY A 59 13.14 0.13 -31.86
C GLY A 59 13.05 -1.37 -31.57
N LEU A 60 12.75 -1.75 -30.33
CA LEU A 60 12.64 -3.15 -29.92
C LEU A 60 11.23 -3.69 -30.19
N PRO A 61 11.09 -4.88 -30.83
CA PRO A 61 9.80 -5.50 -31.11
C PRO A 61 9.24 -6.19 -29.84
N ILE A 62 9.19 -5.46 -28.73
CA ILE A 62 8.74 -5.94 -27.43
C ILE A 62 7.53 -5.10 -26.99
N GLU A 63 6.48 -5.81 -26.60
CA GLU A 63 5.33 -5.22 -25.95
C GLU A 63 4.87 -6.14 -24.80
N TRP A 64 4.71 -5.59 -23.63
CA TRP A 64 4.17 -6.30 -22.49
C TRP A 64 2.66 -6.14 -22.40
N SER A 65 1.94 -7.24 -22.51
CA SER A 65 0.54 -7.30 -22.11
C SER A 65 0.41 -7.21 -20.59
N VAL A 66 -0.77 -6.83 -20.09
CA VAL A 66 -1.08 -6.82 -18.64
C VAL A 66 -0.74 -8.17 -17.99
N ALA A 67 -1.19 -9.28 -18.59
CA ALA A 67 -0.94 -10.62 -18.05
C ALA A 67 0.57 -10.96 -18.00
N ARG A 68 1.33 -10.54 -19.02
CA ARG A 68 2.78 -10.76 -19.04
C ARG A 68 3.49 -9.91 -17.99
N TYR A 69 3.12 -8.64 -17.86
CA TYR A 69 3.72 -7.75 -16.89
C TYR A 69 3.47 -8.23 -15.44
N ARG A 70 2.25 -8.66 -15.13
CA ARG A 70 1.92 -9.26 -13.81
C ARG A 70 2.79 -10.48 -13.49
N GLN A 71 3.08 -11.35 -14.47
CA GLN A 71 4.02 -12.45 -14.26
C GLN A 71 5.44 -11.94 -13.93
N LEU A 72 5.87 -10.85 -14.56
CA LEU A 72 7.19 -10.26 -14.33
C LEU A 72 7.30 -9.55 -12.97
N LEU A 73 6.19 -9.09 -12.38
CA LEU A 73 6.16 -8.48 -11.04
C LEU A 73 6.60 -9.44 -9.92
N THR A 74 6.66 -10.75 -10.17
CA THR A 74 7.29 -11.72 -9.25
C THR A 74 8.80 -11.51 -9.09
N LEU A 75 9.44 -10.83 -10.04
CA LEU A 75 10.83 -10.42 -9.97
C LEU A 75 10.91 -9.04 -9.33
N HIS A 76 11.75 -8.91 -8.31
CA HIS A 76 11.81 -7.69 -7.49
C HIS A 76 12.29 -6.46 -8.24
N ASP A 77 13.25 -6.65 -9.15
CA ASP A 77 13.96 -5.57 -9.79
C ASP A 77 13.50 -5.37 -11.24
N GLN A 78 13.31 -4.12 -11.65
CA GLN A 78 12.93 -3.75 -13.01
C GLN A 78 13.93 -4.28 -14.06
N ARG A 79 15.24 -4.18 -13.76
CA ARG A 79 16.30 -4.70 -14.60
C ARG A 79 16.18 -6.22 -14.80
N GLN A 80 15.88 -6.97 -13.72
CA GLN A 80 15.64 -8.41 -13.82
C GLN A 80 14.43 -8.74 -14.69
N ARG A 81 13.35 -7.97 -14.60
CA ARG A 81 12.15 -8.11 -15.46
C ARG A 81 12.49 -7.95 -16.92
N VAL A 82 13.24 -6.89 -17.26
CA VAL A 82 13.69 -6.61 -18.63
C VAL A 82 14.64 -7.71 -19.12
N THR A 83 15.66 -8.07 -18.34
CA THR A 83 16.62 -9.12 -18.71
C THR A 83 15.91 -10.46 -18.94
N ALA A 84 14.95 -10.84 -18.10
CA ALA A 84 14.17 -12.05 -18.28
C ALA A 84 13.36 -12.06 -19.59
N GLU A 85 12.84 -10.89 -20.00
CA GLU A 85 12.11 -10.77 -21.24
C GLU A 85 13.04 -10.81 -22.46
N LEU A 86 14.18 -10.11 -22.42
CA LEU A 86 15.19 -10.14 -23.47
C LEU A 86 15.68 -11.57 -23.73
N ARG A 87 16.02 -12.30 -22.66
CA ARG A 87 16.43 -13.71 -22.75
C ARG A 87 15.34 -14.59 -23.33
N LYS A 88 14.10 -14.42 -22.89
CA LYS A 88 12.96 -15.20 -23.40
C LYS A 88 12.72 -15.00 -24.90
N ARG A 89 12.95 -13.78 -25.39
CA ARG A 89 12.74 -13.42 -26.81
C ARG A 89 13.98 -13.57 -27.68
N CYS A 90 15.11 -13.98 -27.10
CA CYS A 90 16.39 -14.06 -27.77
C CYS A 90 16.82 -12.72 -28.44
N VAL A 91 16.51 -11.59 -27.79
CA VAL A 91 16.90 -10.25 -28.24
C VAL A 91 18.21 -9.87 -27.58
N GLY A 92 19.22 -9.50 -28.39
CA GLY A 92 20.54 -9.08 -27.91
C GLY A 92 21.41 -10.18 -27.30
N THR A 93 21.14 -11.45 -27.61
CA THR A 93 21.63 -12.61 -26.85
C THR A 93 22.91 -13.26 -27.40
N GLU A 94 23.75 -12.57 -28.11
CA GLU A 94 25.07 -13.13 -28.48
C GLU A 94 26.01 -13.24 -27.24
N CYS A 95 25.68 -12.49 -26.15
CA CYS A 95 26.41 -12.58 -24.88
C CYS A 95 25.56 -11.98 -23.73
N ASP A 96 25.65 -12.56 -22.54
CA ASP A 96 24.92 -12.10 -21.34
C ASP A 96 25.21 -10.63 -20.99
N VAL A 97 26.45 -10.16 -21.23
CA VAL A 97 26.85 -8.77 -20.97
C VAL A 97 26.07 -7.78 -21.85
N LEU A 98 25.86 -8.11 -23.12
CA LEU A 98 25.07 -7.25 -24.05
C LEU A 98 23.59 -7.19 -23.62
N ALA A 99 23.04 -8.30 -23.17
CA ALA A 99 21.67 -8.34 -22.66
C ALA A 99 21.52 -7.48 -21.39
N GLU A 100 22.52 -7.47 -20.50
CA GLU A 100 22.53 -6.63 -19.31
C GLU A 100 22.68 -5.15 -19.65
N LEU A 101 23.57 -4.78 -20.55
CA LEU A 101 23.73 -3.40 -21.01
C LEU A 101 22.46 -2.87 -21.69
N LEU A 102 21.81 -3.69 -22.52
CA LEU A 102 20.53 -3.33 -23.13
C LEU A 102 19.42 -3.18 -22.09
N ALA A 103 19.40 -4.03 -21.06
CA ALA A 103 18.44 -3.90 -19.97
C ALA A 103 18.65 -2.59 -19.19
N ASP A 104 19.91 -2.19 -18.96
CA ASP A 104 20.24 -0.91 -18.33
C ASP A 104 19.76 0.28 -19.19
N GLU A 105 20.00 0.23 -20.50
CA GLU A 105 19.55 1.27 -21.43
C GLU A 105 18.01 1.39 -21.46
N ILE A 106 17.30 0.26 -21.46
CA ILE A 106 15.84 0.25 -21.42
C ILE A 106 15.34 0.86 -20.10
N CYS A 107 15.93 0.48 -18.97
CA CYS A 107 15.54 1.03 -17.67
C CYS A 107 15.82 2.54 -17.58
N MET A 108 16.96 3.01 -18.10
CA MET A 108 17.29 4.43 -18.14
C MET A 108 16.32 5.21 -19.06
N THR A 109 16.01 4.67 -20.25
CA THR A 109 15.05 5.28 -21.16
C THR A 109 13.67 5.38 -20.53
N LYS A 110 13.22 4.30 -19.86
CA LYS A 110 11.96 4.28 -19.11
C LYS A 110 11.95 5.35 -18.02
N GLU A 111 13.03 5.49 -17.23
CA GLU A 111 13.09 6.50 -16.17
C GLU A 111 13.02 7.93 -16.70
N MET A 112 13.70 8.22 -17.81
CA MET A 112 13.64 9.53 -18.47
C MET A 112 12.24 9.89 -18.97
N MET A 113 11.47 8.91 -19.44
CA MET A 113 10.13 9.11 -19.98
C MET A 113 9.05 9.09 -18.88
N PHE A 114 9.36 8.54 -17.70
CA PHE A 114 8.35 8.16 -16.71
C PHE A 114 7.60 9.36 -16.14
N GLU A 115 8.31 10.41 -15.73
CA GLU A 115 7.70 11.58 -15.07
C GLU A 115 6.70 12.30 -15.98
N GLU A 116 7.01 12.40 -17.26
CA GLU A 116 6.13 13.01 -18.25
C GLU A 116 4.94 12.11 -18.57
N MET A 117 5.20 10.85 -18.84
CA MET A 117 4.17 9.91 -19.29
C MET A 117 3.19 9.49 -18.19
N ILE A 118 3.63 9.40 -16.93
CA ILE A 118 2.78 8.88 -15.85
C ILE A 118 1.59 9.79 -15.57
N LEU A 119 1.78 11.09 -15.70
CA LEU A 119 0.71 12.08 -15.51
C LEU A 119 -0.29 12.08 -16.67
N ASP A 120 0.19 11.76 -17.89
CA ASP A 120 -0.63 11.67 -19.09
C ASP A 120 -1.23 10.26 -19.30
N ALA A 121 -0.83 9.28 -18.50
CA ALA A 121 -1.29 7.89 -18.64
C ALA A 121 -2.80 7.69 -18.36
N GLY A 122 -3.49 8.71 -17.85
CA GLY A 122 -4.92 8.64 -17.55
C GLY A 122 -5.25 7.65 -16.44
N LEU A 123 -4.34 7.48 -15.48
CA LEU A 123 -4.57 6.62 -14.33
C LEU A 123 -5.85 7.03 -13.59
N ALA A 124 -6.71 6.05 -13.32
CA ALA A 124 -7.94 6.25 -12.57
C ALA A 124 -7.78 5.79 -11.12
N PRO A 125 -8.44 6.45 -10.17
CA PRO A 125 -8.50 5.97 -8.80
C PRO A 125 -9.21 4.62 -8.73
N ARG A 126 -8.80 3.76 -7.82
CA ARG A 126 -9.52 2.49 -7.60
C ARG A 126 -10.96 2.77 -7.17
N PRO A 127 -11.93 1.94 -7.64
CA PRO A 127 -13.35 2.16 -7.33
C PRO A 127 -13.61 2.30 -5.83
N GLY A 128 -14.28 3.38 -5.41
CA GLY A 128 -14.64 3.67 -4.01
C GLY A 128 -13.52 4.33 -3.17
N LEU A 129 -12.30 4.52 -3.69
CA LEU A 129 -11.22 5.21 -2.98
C LEU A 129 -11.63 6.62 -2.55
N VAL A 130 -12.13 7.40 -3.51
CA VAL A 130 -12.50 8.81 -3.27
C VAL A 130 -13.55 8.93 -2.17
N ASP A 131 -14.49 8.00 -2.12
CA ASP A 131 -15.51 7.95 -1.06
C ASP A 131 -14.90 7.75 0.33
N LEU A 132 -13.89 6.86 0.47
CA LEU A 132 -13.20 6.67 1.74
C LEU A 132 -12.45 7.94 2.16
N VAL A 133 -11.76 8.58 1.22
CA VAL A 133 -10.99 9.80 1.52
C VAL A 133 -11.93 10.96 1.89
N MET A 134 -13.07 11.09 1.22
CA MET A 134 -14.10 12.07 1.57
C MET A 134 -14.71 11.82 2.95
N ASP A 135 -14.94 10.56 3.31
CA ASP A 135 -15.39 10.20 4.67
C ASP A 135 -14.35 10.58 5.72
N ALA A 136 -13.06 10.33 5.45
CA ALA A 136 -11.98 10.69 6.36
C ALA A 136 -11.90 12.20 6.54
N TYR A 137 -11.94 12.95 5.45
CA TYR A 137 -11.96 14.42 5.47
C TYR A 137 -13.15 14.97 6.28
N ALA A 138 -14.36 14.45 6.05
CA ALA A 138 -15.56 14.88 6.77
C ALA A 138 -15.54 14.56 8.27
N ALA A 139 -14.71 13.60 8.68
CA ALA A 139 -14.54 13.17 10.07
C ALA A 139 -13.28 13.73 10.75
N ASP A 140 -12.59 14.68 10.13
CA ASP A 140 -11.28 15.24 10.58
C ASP A 140 -10.23 14.13 10.86
N VAL A 141 -10.24 13.06 10.07
CA VAL A 141 -9.23 12.00 10.10
C VAL A 141 -8.23 12.28 8.98
N PRO A 142 -7.01 12.71 9.29
CA PRO A 142 -6.01 13.04 8.28
C PRO A 142 -5.62 11.82 7.44
N VAL A 143 -5.39 12.10 6.17
CA VAL A 143 -4.94 11.12 5.17
C VAL A 143 -3.52 11.46 4.75
N SER A 144 -2.64 10.46 4.75
CA SER A 144 -1.29 10.55 4.19
C SER A 144 -1.12 9.56 3.05
N VAL A 145 -0.28 9.90 2.08
CA VAL A 145 0.14 8.99 1.00
C VAL A 145 1.64 8.78 1.08
N VAL A 146 2.07 7.52 0.99
CA VAL A 146 3.49 7.16 0.94
C VAL A 146 3.82 6.52 -0.41
N SER A 147 5.01 6.80 -0.93
CA SER A 147 5.48 6.23 -2.21
C SER A 147 7.01 6.16 -2.24
N SER A 148 7.56 5.10 -2.83
CA SER A 148 8.97 5.01 -3.18
C SER A 148 9.33 5.79 -4.46
N GLY A 149 8.37 6.45 -5.07
CA GLY A 149 8.56 7.34 -6.21
C GLY A 149 9.11 8.71 -5.82
N ARG A 150 9.46 9.52 -6.82
CA ARG A 150 9.92 10.89 -6.61
C ARG A 150 8.74 11.84 -6.44
N ARG A 151 8.92 12.84 -5.61
CA ARG A 151 7.91 13.87 -5.33
C ARG A 151 7.43 14.59 -6.59
N SER A 152 8.32 14.79 -7.56
CA SER A 152 8.04 15.49 -8.82
C SER A 152 6.82 14.96 -9.57
N TRP A 153 6.58 13.64 -9.52
CA TRP A 153 5.43 13.03 -10.18
C TRP A 153 4.39 12.42 -9.21
N VAL A 154 4.83 12.00 -8.01
CA VAL A 154 3.91 11.39 -7.03
C VAL A 154 2.87 12.40 -6.55
N GLU A 155 3.28 13.59 -6.17
CA GLU A 155 2.39 14.60 -5.62
C GLU A 155 1.35 15.09 -6.65
N PRO A 156 1.71 15.43 -7.90
CA PRO A 156 0.72 15.71 -8.94
C PRO A 156 -0.22 14.54 -9.23
N LEU A 157 0.28 13.30 -9.27
CA LEU A 157 -0.54 12.13 -9.49
C LEU A 157 -1.54 11.91 -8.34
N VAL A 158 -1.13 12.06 -7.09
CA VAL A 158 -2.02 11.97 -5.93
C VAL A 158 -3.14 13.00 -6.03
N ARG A 159 -2.83 14.26 -6.38
CA ARG A 159 -3.85 15.29 -6.61
C ARG A 159 -4.82 14.93 -7.73
N GLN A 160 -4.32 14.32 -8.81
CA GLN A 160 -5.15 13.88 -9.93
C GLN A 160 -6.09 12.74 -9.51
N LEU A 161 -5.61 11.78 -8.71
CA LEU A 161 -6.38 10.60 -8.30
C LEU A 161 -7.40 10.88 -7.21
N VAL A 162 -7.06 11.74 -6.25
CA VAL A 162 -7.85 11.92 -5.02
C VAL A 162 -8.54 13.28 -4.97
N GLY A 163 -7.89 14.30 -5.54
CA GLY A 163 -8.34 15.69 -5.46
C GLY A 163 -7.41 16.55 -4.61
N GLU A 164 -7.50 17.86 -4.81
CA GLU A 164 -6.67 18.82 -4.08
C GLU A 164 -7.19 19.04 -2.66
N GLY A 165 -6.27 19.11 -1.69
CA GLY A 165 -6.58 19.42 -0.29
C GLY A 165 -7.20 18.29 0.53
N LEU A 166 -7.30 17.07 -0.01
CA LEU A 166 -7.85 15.91 0.70
C LEU A 166 -6.77 15.04 1.35
N VAL A 167 -5.52 15.23 0.96
CA VAL A 167 -4.36 14.53 1.52
C VAL A 167 -3.53 15.54 2.31
N GLU A 168 -3.29 15.25 3.59
CA GLU A 168 -2.54 16.12 4.51
C GLU A 168 -1.05 16.12 4.18
N THR A 169 -0.47 14.92 3.96
CA THR A 169 0.95 14.77 3.67
C THR A 169 1.19 13.73 2.57
N VAL A 170 2.23 13.98 1.75
CA VAL A 170 2.74 13.03 0.76
C VAL A 170 4.22 12.79 1.05
N VAL A 171 4.55 11.59 1.49
CA VAL A 171 5.92 11.17 1.81
C VAL A 171 6.48 10.32 0.67
N THR A 172 7.67 10.67 0.20
CA THR A 172 8.27 10.10 -1.00
C THR A 172 9.70 9.61 -0.75
N ALA A 173 10.31 8.96 -1.73
CA ALA A 173 11.71 8.57 -1.67
C ALA A 173 12.67 9.78 -1.57
N ASP A 174 12.22 10.99 -1.90
CA ASP A 174 13.01 12.21 -1.73
C ASP A 174 13.11 12.64 -0.26
N ASP A 175 12.20 12.16 0.59
CA ASP A 175 12.18 12.46 2.02
C ASP A 175 12.98 11.43 2.82
N VAL A 176 12.76 10.16 2.54
CA VAL A 176 13.40 9.04 3.27
C VAL A 176 13.50 7.76 2.44
N SER A 177 14.42 6.88 2.81
CA SER A 177 14.61 5.53 2.27
C SER A 177 15.18 4.63 3.38
N PRO A 178 14.82 3.37 3.50
CA PRO A 178 13.97 2.52 2.63
C PRO A 178 12.46 2.63 2.92
N ASP A 179 11.62 1.87 2.20
CA ASP A 179 10.14 1.96 2.24
C ASP A 179 9.52 1.88 3.64
N ALA A 180 10.08 1.10 4.57
CA ALA A 180 9.58 1.04 5.94
C ALA A 180 9.71 2.38 6.69
N GLU A 181 10.66 3.21 6.31
CA GLU A 181 10.85 4.54 6.88
C GLU A 181 9.79 5.53 6.38
N LEU A 182 9.23 5.33 5.18
CA LEU A 182 8.15 6.16 4.64
C LEU A 182 6.93 6.17 5.59
N TYR A 183 6.52 5.00 6.08
CA TYR A 183 5.40 4.91 7.03
C TYR A 183 5.72 5.56 8.38
N ARG A 184 6.96 5.38 8.88
CA ARG A 184 7.38 6.05 10.13
C ARG A 184 7.43 7.56 9.99
N HIS A 185 7.91 8.04 8.85
CA HIS A 185 7.94 9.47 8.56
C HIS A 185 6.53 10.04 8.49
N ALA A 186 5.63 9.39 7.76
CA ALA A 186 4.22 9.78 7.68
C ALA A 186 3.55 9.84 9.07
N LEU A 187 3.78 8.84 9.93
CA LEU A 187 3.30 8.85 11.31
C LEU A 187 3.85 10.05 12.11
N GLY A 188 5.14 10.36 11.92
CA GLY A 188 5.80 11.51 12.54
C GLY A 188 5.20 12.85 12.09
N GLU A 189 4.98 13.04 10.80
CA GLU A 189 4.36 14.24 10.26
C GLU A 189 2.92 14.43 10.73
N LEU A 190 2.14 13.33 10.78
CA LEU A 190 0.77 13.37 11.28
C LEU A 190 0.69 13.48 12.81
N GLY A 191 1.80 13.30 13.53
CA GLY A 191 1.83 13.33 14.99
C GLY A 191 1.02 12.22 15.65
N VAL A 192 0.91 11.03 15.00
CA VAL A 192 0.13 9.89 15.49
C VAL A 192 1.02 8.67 15.74
N ALA A 193 0.63 7.84 16.70
CA ALA A 193 1.30 6.58 16.94
C ALA A 193 0.79 5.49 15.99
N ALA A 194 1.62 4.45 15.73
CA ALA A 194 1.25 3.37 14.82
C ALA A 194 -0.06 2.66 15.21
N HIS A 195 -0.34 2.56 16.52
CA HIS A 195 -1.57 1.95 17.00
C HIS A 195 -2.84 2.82 16.85
N ASP A 196 -2.69 4.09 16.47
CA ASP A 196 -3.79 5.02 16.19
C ASP A 196 -4.00 5.21 14.67
N ALA A 197 -3.22 4.53 13.83
CA ALA A 197 -3.30 4.65 12.38
C ALA A 197 -3.61 3.31 11.70
N LEU A 198 -4.20 3.38 10.52
CA LEU A 198 -4.44 2.25 9.63
C LEU A 198 -3.68 2.48 8.32
N ALA A 199 -2.90 1.50 7.89
CA ALA A 199 -2.34 1.51 6.55
C ALA A 199 -3.29 0.83 5.55
N VAL A 200 -3.36 1.35 4.33
CA VAL A 200 -4.02 0.71 3.18
C VAL A 200 -2.99 0.58 2.08
N THR A 201 -2.70 -0.64 1.66
CA THR A 201 -1.64 -0.94 0.70
C THR A 201 -2.17 -1.69 -0.51
N GLY A 202 -1.57 -1.45 -1.68
CA GLY A 202 -1.92 -2.13 -2.94
C GLY A 202 -0.95 -3.24 -3.32
N SER A 203 0.10 -3.49 -2.51
CA SER A 203 1.15 -4.44 -2.85
C SER A 203 1.62 -5.28 -1.65
N ALA A 204 2.20 -6.46 -1.94
CA ALA A 204 2.80 -7.29 -0.90
C ALA A 204 4.04 -6.63 -0.27
N ALA A 205 4.72 -5.75 -0.99
CA ALA A 205 5.86 -4.98 -0.49
C ALA A 205 5.38 -3.92 0.50
N GLY A 206 4.35 -3.14 0.14
CA GLY A 206 3.70 -2.16 1.01
C GLY A 206 3.16 -2.81 2.29
N LEU A 207 2.50 -3.98 2.18
CA LEU A 207 2.04 -4.74 3.34
C LEU A 207 3.17 -5.09 4.31
N ARG A 208 4.31 -5.56 3.79
CA ARG A 208 5.48 -5.87 4.64
C ARG A 208 6.06 -4.61 5.29
N ALA A 209 6.16 -3.51 4.53
CA ALA A 209 6.68 -2.24 5.04
C ALA A 209 5.78 -1.65 6.13
N ALA A 210 4.47 -1.62 5.93
CA ALA A 210 3.50 -1.16 6.93
C ALA A 210 3.54 -2.02 8.20
N ASN A 211 3.55 -3.34 8.06
CA ASN A 211 3.63 -4.27 9.19
C ASN A 211 4.94 -4.13 9.99
N ALA A 212 6.06 -3.86 9.31
CA ALA A 212 7.35 -3.63 9.96
C ALA A 212 7.34 -2.36 10.85
N THR A 213 6.40 -1.45 10.64
CA THR A 213 6.19 -0.27 11.50
C THR A 213 5.12 -0.49 12.57
N GLY A 214 4.52 -1.67 12.63
CA GLY A 214 3.49 -2.02 13.61
C GLY A 214 2.09 -1.49 13.28
N LEU A 215 1.83 -1.11 12.04
CA LEU A 215 0.52 -0.63 11.59
C LEU A 215 -0.47 -1.78 11.37
N ALA A 216 -1.71 -1.60 11.82
CA ALA A 216 -2.82 -2.38 11.29
C ALA A 216 -2.96 -2.07 9.78
N THR A 217 -3.04 -3.10 8.94
CA THR A 217 -2.95 -2.90 7.49
C THR A 217 -4.08 -3.59 6.74
N VAL A 218 -4.72 -2.88 5.83
CA VAL A 218 -5.63 -3.44 4.82
C VAL A 218 -4.88 -3.57 3.51
N LEU A 219 -4.99 -4.73 2.86
CA LEU A 219 -4.42 -4.97 1.54
C LEU A 219 -5.51 -4.90 0.47
N ILE A 220 -5.30 -4.07 -0.54
CA ILE A 220 -6.10 -4.01 -1.77
C ILE A 220 -5.41 -4.87 -2.83
N ASP A 221 -5.97 -6.03 -3.12
CA ASP A 221 -5.41 -6.97 -4.08
C ASP A 221 -6.54 -7.58 -4.94
N PRO A 222 -6.76 -7.07 -6.16
CA PRO A 222 -7.82 -7.56 -7.04
C PRO A 222 -7.70 -9.04 -7.42
N ASP A 223 -6.49 -9.59 -7.34
CA ASP A 223 -6.17 -10.96 -7.72
C ASP A 223 -6.11 -11.93 -6.51
N ALA A 224 -6.38 -11.44 -5.29
CA ALA A 224 -6.35 -12.26 -4.09
C ALA A 224 -7.54 -13.23 -4.04
N ALA A 225 -7.35 -14.42 -4.58
CA ALA A 225 -8.36 -15.49 -4.54
C ALA A 225 -8.63 -16.03 -3.13
N ASP A 226 -7.70 -15.88 -2.18
CA ASP A 226 -7.83 -16.33 -0.78
C ASP A 226 -6.93 -15.50 0.14
N GLY A 227 -7.53 -14.50 0.79
CA GLY A 227 -6.83 -13.61 1.73
C GLY A 227 -6.42 -14.23 3.07
N ARG A 228 -6.64 -15.52 3.29
CA ARG A 228 -6.61 -16.17 4.61
C ARG A 228 -5.23 -16.34 5.26
N ASN A 229 -4.15 -16.09 4.55
CA ASN A 229 -2.80 -16.35 5.07
C ASN A 229 -1.85 -15.14 4.99
N ARG A 230 -2.38 -13.91 4.90
CA ARG A 230 -1.58 -12.69 4.90
C ARG A 230 -1.73 -11.98 6.24
N PRO A 231 -0.67 -11.43 6.83
CA PRO A 231 -0.74 -10.67 8.09
C PRO A 231 -1.33 -9.28 7.83
N ALA A 232 -2.62 -9.25 7.51
CA ALA A 232 -3.41 -8.05 7.23
C ALA A 232 -4.70 -8.06 8.05
N ALA A 233 -5.18 -6.88 8.45
CA ALA A 233 -6.46 -6.71 9.11
C ALA A 233 -7.63 -7.12 8.20
N ALA A 234 -7.47 -6.89 6.89
CA ALA A 234 -8.37 -7.39 5.85
C ALA A 234 -7.64 -7.42 4.50
N VAL A 235 -8.16 -8.25 3.58
CA VAL A 235 -7.81 -8.22 2.15
C VAL A 235 -9.07 -7.92 1.37
N ARG A 236 -9.00 -6.97 0.43
CA ARG A 236 -10.12 -6.52 -0.40
C ARG A 236 -9.69 -6.44 -1.86
N ALA A 237 -10.61 -6.68 -2.79
CA ALA A 237 -10.34 -6.50 -4.21
C ALA A 237 -10.28 -5.00 -4.60
N ASP A 238 -11.16 -4.20 -4.00
CA ASP A 238 -11.28 -2.75 -4.15
C ASP A 238 -11.94 -2.12 -2.92
N TYR A 239 -12.30 -0.83 -3.00
CA TYR A 239 -12.99 -0.11 -1.92
C TYR A 239 -14.52 -0.21 -2.04
N ALA A 240 -15.05 -0.57 -3.22
CA ALA A 240 -16.48 -0.45 -3.56
C ALA A 240 -17.29 -1.73 -3.31
N GLY A 241 -16.76 -2.73 -2.61
CA GLY A 241 -17.41 -4.03 -2.38
C GLY A 241 -18.90 -3.90 -2.03
N ALA A 242 -19.77 -4.66 -2.73
CA ALA A 242 -21.22 -4.48 -2.68
C ALA A 242 -21.83 -4.63 -1.27
N ASP A 243 -21.29 -5.53 -0.46
CA ASP A 243 -21.83 -5.83 0.87
C ASP A 243 -20.99 -5.22 2.02
N ASP A 244 -19.75 -4.84 1.77
CA ASP A 244 -18.81 -4.34 2.79
C ASP A 244 -17.81 -3.37 2.16
N ALA A 245 -18.32 -2.25 1.64
CA ALA A 245 -17.48 -1.19 1.09
C ALA A 245 -16.46 -0.69 2.13
N LEU A 246 -15.23 -0.47 1.70
CA LEU A 246 -14.17 0.04 2.57
C LEU A 246 -14.35 1.56 2.75
N ARG A 247 -15.26 1.92 3.64
CA ARG A 247 -15.53 3.29 4.10
C ARG A 247 -14.80 3.55 5.42
N LEU A 248 -14.75 4.79 5.88
CA LEU A 248 -14.09 5.12 7.16
C LEU A 248 -14.63 4.28 8.34
N ALA A 249 -15.94 4.09 8.43
CA ALA A 249 -16.54 3.27 9.49
C ALA A 249 -16.06 1.80 9.43
N THR A 250 -15.87 1.26 8.24
CA THR A 250 -15.30 -0.09 8.04
C THR A 250 -13.83 -0.12 8.45
N CYS A 251 -13.03 0.91 8.10
CA CYS A 251 -11.64 1.05 8.54
C CYS A 251 -11.53 1.10 10.07
N GLN A 252 -12.37 1.87 10.75
CA GLN A 252 -12.42 1.96 12.20
C GLN A 252 -12.74 0.60 12.85
N ARG A 253 -13.71 -0.14 12.30
CA ARG A 253 -14.05 -1.49 12.76
C ARG A 253 -12.89 -2.47 12.57
N LEU A 254 -12.27 -2.51 11.40
CA LEU A 254 -11.14 -3.40 11.11
C LEU A 254 -9.93 -3.08 12.00
N HIS A 255 -9.63 -1.80 12.20
CA HIS A 255 -8.58 -1.33 13.09
C HIS A 255 -8.82 -1.79 14.53
N ALA A 256 -10.02 -1.57 15.06
CA ALA A 256 -10.40 -1.99 16.42
C ALA A 256 -10.32 -3.52 16.59
N GLN A 257 -10.78 -4.29 15.58
CA GLN A 257 -10.71 -5.75 15.60
C GLN A 257 -9.25 -6.26 15.58
N TRP A 258 -8.39 -5.64 14.76
CA TRP A 258 -6.97 -5.96 14.73
C TRP A 258 -6.31 -5.80 16.10
N TRP A 259 -6.50 -4.67 16.74
CA TRP A 259 -5.88 -4.40 18.03
C TRP A 259 -6.46 -5.23 19.16
N ALA A 260 -7.77 -5.54 19.13
CA ALA A 260 -8.37 -6.46 20.09
C ALA A 260 -7.74 -7.86 20.04
N GLN A 261 -7.40 -8.35 18.85
CA GLN A 261 -6.75 -9.66 18.65
C GLN A 261 -5.27 -9.64 19.05
N HIS A 262 -4.54 -8.54 18.78
CA HIS A 262 -3.10 -8.44 19.00
C HIS A 262 -2.72 -7.96 20.40
N SER A 263 -3.59 -7.26 21.09
CA SER A 263 -3.38 -6.88 22.50
C SER A 263 -3.48 -8.06 23.46
N THR A 264 -4.16 -9.13 23.09
CA THR A 264 -4.32 -10.34 23.92
C THR A 264 -3.09 -11.27 23.84
N SER A 265 -2.22 -11.11 22.83
CA SER A 265 -1.02 -11.93 22.67
C SER A 265 0.22 -11.42 23.42
N ALA A 266 0.14 -10.23 24.03
CA ALA A 266 1.27 -9.59 24.73
C ALA A 266 1.16 -9.70 26.26
N ALA A 267 0.18 -10.43 26.80
CA ALA A 267 -0.01 -10.76 28.21
C ALA A 267 0.25 -12.26 28.45
#